data_500faa328a6f7fc01f7b3d634b13cdbc
#
_entry.id   500faa328a6f7fc01f7b3d634b13cdbc
#
_cell.length_a   1.000
_cell.length_b   1.000
_cell.length_c   1.000
_cell.angle_alpha   90.00
_cell.angle_beta   90.00
_cell.angle_gamma   90.00
#
_symmetry.space_group_name_H-M   'P 1'
#
loop_
_entity.id
_entity.type
_entity.pdbx_description
1 polymer ?
#
loop_
_entity_poly.entity_id
_entity_poly.type
_entity_poly.pdbx_seq_one_letter_code
_entity_poly.pdbx_strand_id
1 'polypeptide(L)'
;MSAKASTPREFGLQFRAEREARGMTQQGLAAAINRRRQAIGDIEDGKNVGLMTVFMALAAMGKCVEIKSSRLELENIESFLREE
;
A
#
# COMPACT_ATOMS: atom_id res chain seq x y z
N MET A 1 -9.64 14.95 1.20
CA MET A 1 -9.96 14.06 2.29
C MET A 1 -9.00 12.89 2.28
N SER A 2 -8.30 12.66 3.37
CA SER A 2 -7.35 11.56 3.41
C SER A 2 -8.03 10.28 3.92
N ALA A 3 -7.76 9.18 3.24
CA ALA A 3 -8.25 7.88 3.65
C ALA A 3 -7.26 7.23 4.61
N LYS A 4 -7.76 6.48 5.56
CA LYS A 4 -6.94 5.73 6.49
C LYS A 4 -6.90 4.28 6.09
N ALA A 5 -5.79 3.62 6.36
CA ALA A 5 -5.65 2.19 6.15
C ALA A 5 -5.25 1.55 7.47
N SER A 6 -6.02 0.56 7.89
CA SER A 6 -5.74 -0.21 9.10
C SER A 6 -5.33 -1.64 8.78
N THR A 7 -5.43 -2.06 7.53
CA THR A 7 -5.06 -3.40 7.08
C THR A 7 -4.28 -3.32 5.79
N PRO A 8 -3.49 -4.36 5.47
CA PRO A 8 -2.76 -4.39 4.19
C PRO A 8 -3.69 -4.29 2.99
N ARG A 9 -4.87 -4.88 3.08
CA ARG A 9 -5.83 -4.81 1.98
C ARG A 9 -6.32 -3.39 1.76
N GLU A 10 -6.67 -2.69 2.82
CA GLU A 10 -7.11 -1.30 2.73
C GLU A 10 -6.00 -0.41 2.19
N PHE A 11 -4.78 -0.65 2.65
CA PHE A 11 -3.62 0.06 2.15
C PHE A 11 -3.42 -0.17 0.65
N GLY A 12 -3.55 -1.43 0.22
CA GLY A 12 -3.39 -1.79 -1.18
C GLY A 12 -4.39 -1.09 -2.09
N LEU A 13 -5.63 -0.96 -1.64
CA LEU A 13 -6.66 -0.25 -2.40
C LEU A 13 -6.34 1.24 -2.52
N GLN A 14 -5.88 1.84 -1.45
CA GLN A 14 -5.48 3.25 -1.48
C GLN A 14 -4.25 3.46 -2.35
N PHE A 15 -3.30 2.55 -2.26
CA PHE A 15 -2.10 2.58 -3.08
C PHE A 15 -2.46 2.55 -4.57
N ARG A 16 -3.34 1.63 -4.93
CA ARG A 16 -3.78 1.51 -6.32
C ARG A 16 -4.48 2.79 -6.80
N ALA A 17 -5.35 3.35 -5.97
CA ALA A 17 -6.05 4.59 -6.33
C ALA A 17 -5.07 5.73 -6.57
N GLU A 18 -4.05 5.86 -5.75
CA GLU A 18 -3.04 6.90 -5.92
C GLU A 18 -2.23 6.69 -7.20
N ARG A 19 -1.86 5.43 -7.47
CA ARG A 19 -1.12 5.12 -8.70
C ARG A 19 -1.95 5.48 -9.93
N GLU A 20 -3.20 5.07 -9.93
CA GLU A 20 -4.10 5.33 -11.06
C GLU A 20 -4.38 6.81 -11.24
N ALA A 21 -4.52 7.54 -10.14
CA ALA A 21 -4.72 8.98 -10.18
C ALA A 21 -3.55 9.72 -10.82
N ARG A 22 -2.35 9.13 -10.73
CA ARG A 22 -1.15 9.70 -11.35
C ARG A 22 -0.93 9.19 -12.78
N GLY A 23 -1.83 8.37 -13.29
CA GLY A 23 -1.71 7.82 -14.63
C GLY A 23 -0.58 6.82 -14.79
N MET A 24 -0.11 6.23 -13.70
CA MET A 24 0.99 5.26 -13.74
C MET A 24 0.44 3.84 -13.82
N THR A 25 1.11 3.01 -14.64
CA THR A 25 0.81 1.59 -14.68
C THR A 25 1.62 0.88 -13.60
N GLN A 26 1.22 -0.35 -13.26
CA GLN A 26 1.99 -1.18 -12.32
C GLN A 26 3.41 -1.37 -12.85
N GLN A 27 3.56 -1.66 -14.13
CA GLN A 27 4.87 -1.84 -14.74
C GLN A 27 5.70 -0.56 -14.69
N GLY A 28 5.08 0.59 -14.97
CA GLY A 28 5.78 1.87 -14.93
C GLY A 28 6.31 2.21 -13.55
N LEU A 29 5.48 2.00 -12.52
CA LEU A 29 5.91 2.25 -11.16
C LEU A 29 7.01 1.27 -10.73
N ALA A 30 6.86 0.01 -11.09
CA ALA A 30 7.87 -1.00 -10.77
C ALA A 30 9.21 -0.65 -11.41
N ALA A 31 9.20 -0.23 -12.67
CA ALA A 31 10.43 0.17 -13.38
C ALA A 31 11.09 1.37 -12.69
N ALA A 32 10.29 2.32 -12.21
CA ALA A 32 10.82 3.52 -11.55
C ALA A 32 11.61 3.20 -10.28
N ILE A 33 11.27 2.10 -9.61
CA ILE A 33 11.94 1.69 -8.37
C ILE A 33 12.81 0.45 -8.55
N ASN A 34 13.00 0.03 -9.81
CA ASN A 34 13.82 -1.13 -10.14
C ASN A 34 13.34 -2.41 -9.44
N ARG A 35 12.05 -2.66 -9.54
CA ARG A 35 11.41 -3.86 -8.99
C ARG A 35 10.54 -4.49 -10.07
N ARG A 36 10.12 -5.73 -9.83
CA ARG A 36 9.23 -6.43 -10.75
C ARG A 36 7.80 -5.94 -10.59
N ARG A 37 7.02 -5.96 -11.69
CA ARG A 37 5.61 -5.59 -11.66
C ARG A 37 4.84 -6.38 -10.59
N GLN A 38 5.21 -7.64 -10.40
CA GLN A 38 4.58 -8.49 -9.39
C GLN A 38 4.60 -7.86 -7.99
N ALA A 39 5.71 -7.17 -7.65
CA ALA A 39 5.81 -6.52 -6.35
C ALA A 39 4.75 -5.44 -6.16
N ILE A 40 4.49 -4.66 -7.21
CA ILE A 40 3.45 -3.63 -7.15
C ILE A 40 2.07 -4.27 -7.04
N GLY A 41 1.83 -5.32 -7.83
CA GLY A 41 0.57 -6.06 -7.75
C GLY A 41 0.33 -6.62 -6.36
N ASP A 42 1.36 -7.16 -5.73
CA ASP A 42 1.25 -7.73 -4.39
C ASP A 42 0.92 -6.66 -3.35
N ILE A 43 1.51 -5.46 -3.46
CA ILE A 43 1.14 -4.36 -2.58
C ILE A 43 -0.36 -4.06 -2.70
N GLU A 44 -0.84 -3.96 -3.93
CA GLU A 44 -2.24 -3.61 -4.20
C GLU A 44 -3.21 -4.70 -3.76
N ASP A 45 -2.75 -5.94 -3.77
CA ASP A 45 -3.57 -7.07 -3.32
C ASP A 45 -3.51 -7.29 -1.81
N GLY A 46 -2.73 -6.48 -1.10
CA GLY A 46 -2.60 -6.61 0.34
C GLY A 46 -1.73 -7.77 0.77
N LYS A 47 -0.88 -8.26 -0.13
CA LYS A 47 0.01 -9.37 0.17
C LYS A 47 1.29 -8.89 0.87
N ASN A 48 2.01 -9.83 1.45
CA ASN A 48 3.25 -9.54 2.16
C ASN A 48 4.33 -9.10 1.18
N VAL A 49 4.80 -7.87 1.34
CA VAL A 49 5.86 -7.29 0.51
C VAL A 49 6.87 -6.64 1.44
N GLY A 50 8.13 -6.70 1.07
CA GLY A 50 9.17 -6.06 1.85
C GLY A 50 8.89 -4.59 2.09
N LEU A 51 9.10 -4.13 3.30
CA LEU A 51 8.79 -2.76 3.71
C LEU A 51 9.56 -1.73 2.88
N MET A 52 10.81 -2.03 2.56
CA MET A 52 11.63 -1.15 1.74
C MET A 52 10.98 -0.92 0.36
N THR A 53 10.48 -1.98 -0.25
CA THR A 53 9.83 -1.87 -1.56
C THR A 53 8.59 -0.98 -1.48
N VAL A 54 7.80 -1.13 -0.40
CA VAL A 54 6.62 -0.30 -0.20
C VAL A 54 7.00 1.17 -0.08
N PHE A 55 8.02 1.47 0.71
CA PHE A 55 8.46 2.85 0.92
C PHE A 55 9.03 3.46 -0.37
N MET A 56 9.79 2.67 -1.14
CA MET A 56 10.31 3.15 -2.42
C MET A 56 9.18 3.47 -3.40
N ALA A 57 8.16 2.63 -3.44
CA ALA A 57 7.02 2.85 -4.32
C ALA A 57 6.25 4.11 -3.92
N LEU A 58 6.05 4.31 -2.62
CA LEU A 58 5.39 5.52 -2.13
C LEU A 58 6.19 6.77 -2.46
N ALA A 59 7.50 6.72 -2.27
CA ALA A 59 8.38 7.84 -2.58
C ALA A 59 8.30 8.19 -4.06
N ALA A 60 8.25 7.18 -4.94
CA ALA A 60 8.13 7.41 -6.38
C ALA A 60 6.83 8.09 -6.76
N MET A 61 5.80 7.96 -5.93
CA MET A 61 4.52 8.63 -6.13
C MET A 61 4.43 9.96 -5.34
N GLY A 62 5.52 10.36 -4.67
CA GLY A 62 5.51 11.57 -3.84
C GLY A 62 4.67 11.42 -2.58
N LYS A 63 4.53 10.20 -2.10
CA LYS A 63 3.73 9.89 -0.91
C LYS A 63 4.61 9.38 0.22
N CYS A 64 4.06 9.40 1.41
CA CYS A 64 4.76 8.89 2.59
C CYS A 64 3.76 8.20 3.51
N VAL A 65 4.29 7.50 4.50
CA VAL A 65 3.48 6.88 5.55
C VAL A 65 3.47 7.80 6.76
N GLU A 66 2.32 7.97 7.34
CA GLU A 66 2.15 8.74 8.56
C GLU A 66 1.53 7.84 9.63
N ILE A 67 2.12 7.85 10.81
CA ILE A 67 1.62 7.07 11.93
C ILE A 67 0.74 7.98 12.77
N LYS A 68 -0.53 7.61 12.88
CA LYS A 68 -1.50 8.38 13.62
C LYS A 68 -2.11 7.54 14.71
N SER A 69 -2.57 8.20 15.76
CA SER A 69 -3.39 7.54 16.76
C SER A 69 -4.68 7.10 16.11
N SER A 70 -5.08 5.88 16.40
CA SER A 70 -6.30 5.30 15.86
C SER A 70 -7.06 4.65 17.00
N ARG A 71 -8.38 4.70 16.94
CA ARG A 71 -9.21 3.98 17.88
C ARG A 71 -9.19 2.52 17.51
N LEU A 72 -8.49 1.73 18.31
CA LEU A 72 -8.40 0.29 18.09
C LEU A 72 -9.64 -0.38 18.66
N GLU A 73 -10.31 -1.16 17.84
CA GLU A 73 -11.44 -1.97 18.25
C GLU A 73 -11.06 -3.43 18.04
N LEU A 74 -11.67 -4.30 18.86
CA LEU A 74 -11.36 -5.72 18.83
C LEU A 74 -11.55 -6.31 17.42
N GLU A 75 -12.64 -5.93 16.77
CA GLU A 75 -12.93 -6.43 15.42
C GLU A 75 -11.87 -6.04 14.40
N ASN A 76 -11.25 -4.87 14.54
CA ASN A 76 -10.17 -4.45 13.65
C ASN A 76 -8.93 -5.31 13.85
N ILE A 77 -8.65 -5.65 15.10
CA ILE A 77 -7.52 -6.52 15.43
C ILE A 77 -7.76 -7.92 14.86
N GLU A 78 -8.96 -8.44 15.03
CA GLU A 78 -9.31 -9.75 14.50
C GLU A 78 -9.22 -9.79 12.99
N SER A 79 -9.67 -8.75 12.33
CA SER A 79 -9.61 -8.65 10.87
C SER A 79 -8.16 -8.67 10.38
N PHE A 80 -7.29 -7.94 11.05
CA PHE A 80 -5.86 -7.90 10.73
C PHE A 80 -5.24 -9.28 10.86
N LEU A 81 -5.52 -9.97 11.97
CA LEU A 81 -4.95 -11.29 12.22
C LEU A 81 -5.42 -12.32 11.19
N ARG A 82 -6.65 -12.18 10.71
CA ARG A 82 -7.20 -13.12 9.73
C ARG A 82 -6.61 -12.94 8.34
N GLU A 83 -6.05 -11.80 8.04
CA GLU A 83 -5.44 -11.53 6.73
C GLU A 83 -4.07 -12.20 6.58
N GLU A 84 -3.50 -12.70 7.65
CA GLU A 84 -2.28 -13.45 7.60
C GLU A 84 -2.55 -14.91 7.25
#